data_3eb60f0ef5e94cf5320bf2ec42f0e3dd
#
_entry.id   3eb60f0ef5e94cf5320bf2ec42f0e3dd
#
_cell.length_a   1.000
_cell.length_b   1.000
_cell.length_c   1.000
_cell.angle_alpha   90.00
_cell.angle_beta   90.00
_cell.angle_gamma   90.00
#
_symmetry.space_group_name_H-M   'P 1'
#
loop_
_entity.id
_entity.type
_entity.pdbx_description
1 polymer ?
#
loop_
_entity_poly.entity_id
_entity_poly.type
_entity_poly.pdbx_seq_one_letter_code
_entity_poly.pdbx_strand_id
1 'polypeptide(L)'
;MNENDDILALFFNNTNLPFDFEDIYKKKLDDTIYLTENGFSEPVGIYDAKTRTATLTKSIINKSLIIDIDNIILNGDNYSIGNDNLNIAILISKASKNITIKYLKLNSYNIDVFIEPYCEDIKFNNCIFKGINLGINTFLSKNLSIEYNQFLDNIGIMLYGCKNALIKSNHFSSNKNGLYLFENNNNCNITNNLFLDCIMGISIESKNCFNIISNNKFKNENNVLQQHCISILNSNHYNKISKNLMLFSHKFINYEVGSLSSKFIGVYIKGNKNTFNTISKNKIIFKNNKCNFNNNHPNILIIGIGCYEYNSDVEISDNEIVINQNEFIMAKGSFQSVYLFNIYLSNHSNCTIKNNILNINENSTNLNSIDSLFENSNLVLDTNNKSIKIFCNEFEISKNNAINNDTVFKAFNLNLIDNNSDSDIKDNIFKIKSNNHGVIASINLWTENYGNKISYNKLINIEGVSIILDSENIGNIIIYNTISCNNFAVVLNDENNSNIIKENSLSTIASSNILLVINNLNNSITENYIENEFLGIFIVTNNNN
;
A
#
# COMPACT_ATOMS: atom_id res chain seq x y z
N MET A 1 -26.29 -9.68 -33.69
CA MET A 1 -25.29 -9.47 -32.61
C MET A 1 -25.89 -8.41 -31.68
N ASN A 2 -26.10 -8.72 -30.43
CA ASN A 2 -26.70 -7.81 -29.48
C ASN A 2 -25.63 -6.86 -28.95
N GLU A 3 -25.96 -5.59 -28.68
CA GLU A 3 -25.05 -4.58 -28.08
C GLU A 3 -24.30 -5.08 -26.83
N ASN A 4 -24.75 -6.13 -26.19
CA ASN A 4 -24.16 -6.73 -24.99
C ASN A 4 -22.99 -7.70 -25.31
N ASP A 5 -22.98 -8.30 -26.49
CA ASP A 5 -21.84 -9.14 -26.94
C ASP A 5 -20.64 -8.26 -27.29
N ASP A 6 -20.90 -7.02 -27.74
CA ASP A 6 -19.85 -6.02 -28.02
C ASP A 6 -19.20 -5.47 -26.73
N ILE A 7 -19.94 -5.35 -25.63
CA ILE A 7 -19.39 -4.91 -24.33
C ILE A 7 -18.48 -5.98 -23.72
N LEU A 8 -18.87 -7.24 -23.80
CA LEU A 8 -18.03 -8.36 -23.37
C LEU A 8 -16.79 -8.50 -24.27
N ALA A 9 -16.94 -8.36 -25.59
CA ALA A 9 -15.84 -8.41 -26.54
C ALA A 9 -14.88 -7.22 -26.37
N LEU A 10 -15.36 -6.00 -26.09
CA LEU A 10 -14.55 -4.83 -25.74
C LEU A 10 -13.80 -5.02 -24.40
N PHE A 11 -14.42 -5.68 -23.44
CA PHE A 11 -13.80 -6.05 -22.19
C PHE A 11 -12.63 -7.03 -22.40
N PHE A 12 -12.85 -8.09 -23.18
CA PHE A 12 -11.85 -9.13 -23.42
C PHE A 12 -10.64 -8.62 -24.21
N ASN A 13 -10.84 -7.67 -25.12
CA ASN A 13 -9.77 -7.13 -25.97
C ASN A 13 -8.89 -6.06 -25.29
N ASN A 14 -9.37 -5.43 -24.20
CA ASN A 14 -8.67 -4.32 -23.54
C ASN A 14 -8.07 -4.65 -22.17
N THR A 15 -8.18 -5.87 -21.70
CA THR A 15 -7.70 -6.25 -20.37
C THR A 15 -6.49 -7.18 -20.47
N ASN A 16 -5.37 -6.80 -19.85
CA ASN A 16 -4.24 -7.70 -19.54
C ASN A 16 -4.63 -8.68 -18.41
N LEU A 17 -5.81 -9.26 -18.49
CA LEU A 17 -6.23 -10.27 -17.52
C LEU A 17 -5.41 -11.55 -17.73
N PRO A 18 -5.05 -12.25 -16.64
CA PRO A 18 -4.24 -13.47 -16.74
C PRO A 18 -4.99 -14.68 -17.36
N PHE A 19 -6.23 -14.46 -17.87
CA PHE A 19 -7.09 -15.51 -18.44
C PHE A 19 -7.76 -15.03 -19.71
N ASP A 20 -7.88 -15.92 -20.67
CA ASP A 20 -8.72 -15.75 -21.85
C ASP A 20 -10.19 -16.04 -21.47
N PHE A 21 -10.91 -15.00 -21.05
CA PHE A 21 -12.33 -15.11 -20.66
C PHE A 21 -13.22 -15.48 -21.85
N GLU A 22 -12.84 -15.11 -23.08
CA GLU A 22 -13.60 -15.46 -24.28
C GLU A 22 -13.64 -16.97 -24.49
N ASP A 23 -12.53 -17.65 -24.20
CA ASP A 23 -12.46 -19.11 -24.24
C ASP A 23 -13.26 -19.76 -23.10
N ILE A 24 -13.31 -19.16 -21.92
CA ILE A 24 -14.10 -19.68 -20.79
C ILE A 24 -15.60 -19.56 -21.07
N TYR A 25 -16.03 -18.43 -21.64
CA TYR A 25 -17.43 -18.17 -21.96
C TYR A 25 -17.94 -18.95 -23.17
N LYS A 26 -17.09 -19.19 -24.18
CA LYS A 26 -17.40 -19.97 -25.38
C LYS A 26 -17.39 -21.47 -25.16
N LYS A 27 -16.70 -21.96 -24.14
CA LYS A 27 -16.77 -23.39 -23.78
C LYS A 27 -18.16 -23.69 -23.22
N LYS A 28 -18.98 -24.34 -24.02
CA LYS A 28 -20.26 -24.92 -23.61
C LYS A 28 -20.09 -25.60 -22.27
N LEU A 29 -20.94 -25.21 -21.30
CA LEU A 29 -21.05 -25.93 -20.04
C LEU A 29 -21.54 -27.35 -20.36
N ASP A 30 -20.62 -28.28 -20.49
CA ASP A 30 -20.97 -29.68 -20.69
C ASP A 30 -21.49 -30.22 -19.34
N ASP A 31 -22.52 -31.07 -19.40
CA ASP A 31 -23.13 -31.68 -18.21
C ASP A 31 -23.60 -30.68 -17.12
N THR A 32 -24.74 -30.06 -17.36
CA THR A 32 -25.29 -29.06 -16.47
C THR A 32 -26.55 -29.52 -15.74
N ILE A 33 -26.65 -29.14 -14.49
CA ILE A 33 -27.87 -29.22 -13.67
C ILE A 33 -28.49 -27.83 -13.60
N TYR A 34 -29.80 -27.73 -13.87
CA TYR A 34 -30.53 -26.49 -13.77
C TYR A 34 -31.32 -26.44 -12.46
N LEU A 35 -31.31 -25.29 -11.80
CA LEU A 35 -32.20 -24.96 -10.69
C LEU A 35 -33.18 -23.89 -11.18
N THR A 36 -34.45 -24.30 -11.32
CA THR A 36 -35.54 -23.49 -11.86
C THR A 36 -36.74 -23.46 -10.91
N GLU A 37 -37.86 -22.87 -11.31
CA GLU A 37 -39.14 -22.86 -10.54
C GLU A 37 -39.65 -24.29 -10.23
N ASN A 38 -39.23 -25.29 -11.00
CA ASN A 38 -39.57 -26.69 -10.79
C ASN A 38 -38.58 -27.47 -9.91
N GLY A 39 -37.58 -26.79 -9.36
CA GLY A 39 -36.48 -27.39 -8.61
C GLY A 39 -35.28 -27.81 -9.47
N PHE A 40 -34.53 -28.78 -8.98
CA PHE A 40 -33.36 -29.29 -9.71
C PHE A 40 -33.77 -30.19 -10.91
N SER A 41 -33.13 -30.00 -12.05
CA SER A 41 -33.33 -30.85 -13.23
C SER A 41 -32.86 -32.30 -13.01
N GLU A 42 -32.07 -32.58 -11.99
CA GLU A 42 -31.61 -33.90 -11.59
C GLU A 42 -31.78 -34.10 -10.06
N PRO A 43 -31.84 -35.35 -9.55
CA PRO A 43 -32.11 -35.64 -8.14
C PRO A 43 -30.84 -35.42 -7.28
N VAL A 44 -30.41 -34.17 -7.14
CA VAL A 44 -29.25 -33.76 -6.35
C VAL A 44 -29.63 -33.07 -5.03
N GLY A 45 -30.93 -32.74 -4.89
CA GLY A 45 -31.42 -32.02 -3.74
C GLY A 45 -32.96 -31.98 -3.70
N ILE A 46 -33.49 -31.30 -2.70
CA ILE A 46 -34.91 -31.08 -2.48
C ILE A 46 -35.20 -29.60 -2.66
N TYR A 47 -36.29 -29.27 -3.37
CA TYR A 47 -36.80 -27.91 -3.53
C TYR A 47 -38.13 -27.73 -2.81
N ASP A 48 -38.18 -26.81 -1.88
CA ASP A 48 -39.41 -26.38 -1.22
C ASP A 48 -39.90 -25.07 -1.86
N ALA A 49 -40.97 -25.16 -2.65
CA ALA A 49 -41.55 -24.02 -3.35
C ALA A 49 -42.19 -22.98 -2.42
N LYS A 50 -42.61 -23.36 -1.20
CA LYS A 50 -43.20 -22.41 -0.24
C LYS A 50 -42.17 -21.49 0.36
N THR A 51 -41.02 -22.01 0.74
CA THR A 51 -39.90 -21.24 1.29
C THR A 51 -38.92 -20.79 0.21
N ARG A 52 -39.13 -21.21 -1.03
CA ARG A 52 -38.20 -21.02 -2.15
C ARG A 52 -36.77 -21.44 -1.79
N THR A 53 -36.64 -22.60 -1.14
CA THR A 53 -35.35 -23.12 -0.66
C THR A 53 -35.03 -24.43 -1.38
N ALA A 54 -33.90 -24.44 -2.07
CA ALA A 54 -33.27 -25.61 -2.65
C ALA A 54 -32.16 -26.11 -1.73
N THR A 55 -32.26 -27.33 -1.21
CA THR A 55 -31.24 -27.91 -0.33
C THR A 55 -30.60 -29.10 -1.01
N LEU A 56 -29.27 -29.12 -1.11
CA LEU A 56 -28.53 -30.28 -1.61
C LEU A 56 -28.66 -31.45 -0.64
N THR A 57 -28.76 -32.65 -1.17
CA THR A 57 -28.76 -33.92 -0.41
C THR A 57 -27.55 -34.79 -0.75
N LYS A 58 -26.77 -34.39 -1.74
CA LYS A 58 -25.48 -34.98 -2.14
C LYS A 58 -24.61 -33.98 -2.86
N SER A 59 -23.33 -34.27 -2.97
CA SER A 59 -22.39 -33.46 -3.78
C SER A 59 -22.66 -33.61 -5.27
N ILE A 60 -22.47 -32.52 -6.01
CA ILE A 60 -22.53 -32.47 -7.47
C ILE A 60 -21.10 -32.58 -7.99
N ILE A 61 -20.78 -33.68 -8.68
CA ILE A 61 -19.45 -33.98 -9.19
C ILE A 61 -19.50 -33.96 -10.71
N ASN A 62 -18.49 -33.36 -11.36
CA ASN A 62 -18.35 -33.27 -12.82
C ASN A 62 -19.50 -32.55 -13.55
N LYS A 63 -20.32 -31.80 -12.85
CA LYS A 63 -21.44 -31.03 -13.43
C LYS A 63 -21.47 -29.63 -12.84
N SER A 64 -21.81 -28.67 -13.71
CA SER A 64 -22.08 -27.29 -13.29
C SER A 64 -23.52 -27.15 -12.80
N LEU A 65 -23.77 -26.25 -11.86
CA LEU A 65 -25.12 -25.86 -11.47
C LEU A 65 -25.45 -24.49 -12.09
N ILE A 66 -26.51 -24.41 -12.88
CA ILE A 66 -27.05 -23.15 -13.40
C ILE A 66 -28.23 -22.76 -12.54
N ILE A 67 -28.19 -21.56 -11.96
CA ILE A 67 -29.30 -20.96 -11.21
C ILE A 67 -30.00 -19.99 -12.14
N ASP A 68 -31.18 -20.39 -12.61
CA ASP A 68 -32.02 -19.64 -13.56
C ASP A 68 -33.41 -19.41 -12.93
N ILE A 69 -33.39 -18.76 -11.77
CA ILE A 69 -34.58 -18.48 -10.95
C ILE A 69 -34.29 -17.34 -9.99
N ASP A 70 -35.26 -16.44 -9.81
CA ASP A 70 -35.21 -15.37 -8.83
C ASP A 70 -35.72 -15.79 -7.45
N ASN A 71 -35.39 -14.99 -6.43
CA ASN A 71 -35.91 -15.13 -5.07
C ASN A 71 -35.72 -16.54 -4.48
N ILE A 72 -34.52 -17.08 -4.57
CA ILE A 72 -34.19 -18.45 -4.12
C ILE A 72 -33.10 -18.48 -3.07
N ILE A 73 -33.18 -19.45 -2.17
CA ILE A 73 -32.10 -19.84 -1.26
C ILE A 73 -31.56 -21.20 -1.72
N LEU A 74 -30.28 -21.26 -2.13
CA LEU A 74 -29.55 -22.50 -2.29
C LEU A 74 -28.79 -22.81 -0.99
N ASN A 75 -29.26 -23.82 -0.27
CA ASN A 75 -28.57 -24.35 0.92
C ASN A 75 -27.72 -25.57 0.51
N GLY A 76 -26.40 -25.42 0.58
CA GLY A 76 -25.48 -26.50 0.25
C GLY A 76 -25.41 -27.61 1.28
N ASP A 77 -25.86 -27.37 2.52
CA ASP A 77 -25.79 -28.31 3.63
C ASP A 77 -24.41 -28.97 3.82
N ASN A 78 -23.35 -28.20 3.55
CA ASN A 78 -21.94 -28.61 3.52
C ASN A 78 -21.54 -29.62 2.42
N TYR A 79 -22.43 -29.94 1.48
CA TYR A 79 -22.05 -30.66 0.28
C TYR A 79 -21.21 -29.79 -0.66
N SER A 80 -20.60 -30.43 -1.66
CA SER A 80 -19.73 -29.74 -2.63
C SER A 80 -20.32 -29.72 -4.04
N ILE A 81 -19.95 -28.69 -4.80
CA ILE A 81 -20.18 -28.63 -6.25
C ILE A 81 -18.83 -28.44 -6.93
N GLY A 82 -18.57 -29.26 -7.93
CA GLY A 82 -17.42 -29.15 -8.82
C GLY A 82 -16.34 -30.20 -8.58
N ASN A 83 -15.31 -30.11 -9.38
CA ASN A 83 -14.04 -30.83 -9.28
C ASN A 83 -12.95 -30.07 -10.04
N ASP A 84 -11.72 -30.54 -9.99
CA ASP A 84 -10.54 -29.91 -10.60
C ASP A 84 -10.59 -29.81 -12.15
N ASN A 85 -11.58 -30.42 -12.82
CA ASN A 85 -11.74 -30.40 -14.27
C ASN A 85 -12.91 -29.52 -14.76
N LEU A 86 -13.76 -29.02 -13.87
CA LEU A 86 -14.87 -28.13 -14.22
C LEU A 86 -14.38 -26.71 -14.47
N ASN A 87 -14.85 -26.09 -15.57
CA ASN A 87 -14.56 -24.69 -15.83
C ASN A 87 -15.28 -23.75 -14.85
N ILE A 88 -16.58 -23.98 -14.62
CA ILE A 88 -17.42 -23.17 -13.72
C ILE A 88 -18.23 -24.14 -12.86
N ALA A 89 -18.20 -23.97 -11.53
CA ALA A 89 -19.02 -24.79 -10.66
C ALA A 89 -20.47 -24.28 -10.59
N ILE A 90 -20.68 -22.97 -10.42
CA ILE A 90 -22.01 -22.34 -10.42
C ILE A 90 -22.03 -21.18 -11.41
N LEU A 91 -23.09 -21.15 -12.24
CA LEU A 91 -23.46 -20.00 -13.05
C LEU A 91 -24.76 -19.41 -12.54
N ILE A 92 -24.79 -18.10 -12.26
CA ILE A 92 -26.01 -17.35 -11.97
C ILE A 92 -26.41 -16.62 -13.24
N SER A 93 -27.63 -16.90 -13.76
CA SER A 93 -28.11 -16.37 -15.04
C SER A 93 -28.25 -14.86 -15.03
N LYS A 94 -28.15 -14.25 -16.19
CA LYS A 94 -28.19 -12.80 -16.42
C LYS A 94 -29.44 -12.14 -15.81
N ALA A 95 -29.21 -11.01 -15.15
CA ALA A 95 -30.23 -10.19 -14.52
C ALA A 95 -31.05 -10.88 -13.41
N SER A 96 -30.57 -12.00 -12.89
CA SER A 96 -31.20 -12.69 -11.75
C SER A 96 -31.17 -11.84 -10.47
N LYS A 97 -32.20 -12.02 -9.63
CA LYS A 97 -32.39 -11.21 -8.42
C LYS A 97 -32.65 -12.04 -7.18
N ASN A 98 -32.21 -11.50 -6.04
CA ASN A 98 -32.48 -12.00 -4.71
C ASN A 98 -32.15 -13.49 -4.54
N ILE A 99 -30.91 -13.86 -4.85
CA ILE A 99 -30.38 -15.22 -4.70
C ILE A 99 -29.48 -15.27 -3.47
N THR A 100 -29.70 -16.26 -2.61
CA THR A 100 -28.83 -16.53 -1.45
C THR A 100 -28.22 -17.92 -1.56
N ILE A 101 -26.90 -18.01 -1.53
CA ILE A 101 -26.14 -19.27 -1.52
C ILE A 101 -25.44 -19.40 -0.18
N LYS A 102 -25.61 -20.52 0.51
CA LYS A 102 -25.05 -20.72 1.84
C LYS A 102 -24.61 -22.16 2.12
N TYR A 103 -23.63 -22.31 3.01
CA TYR A 103 -23.10 -23.60 3.49
C TYR A 103 -22.70 -24.54 2.37
N LEU A 104 -22.00 -24.02 1.36
CA LEU A 104 -21.60 -24.76 0.17
C LEU A 104 -20.07 -24.79 0.05
N LYS A 105 -19.54 -25.92 -0.42
CA LYS A 105 -18.12 -26.03 -0.81
C LYS A 105 -18.04 -26.03 -2.33
N LEU A 106 -17.17 -25.18 -2.87
CA LEU A 106 -16.97 -25.02 -4.30
C LEU A 106 -15.53 -25.37 -4.67
N ASN A 107 -15.38 -26.08 -5.75
CA ASN A 107 -14.09 -26.47 -6.29
C ASN A 107 -14.19 -26.57 -7.81
N SER A 108 -13.44 -25.74 -8.53
CA SER A 108 -13.40 -25.76 -10.00
C SER A 108 -11.99 -25.45 -10.52
N TYR A 109 -11.75 -25.77 -11.78
CA TYR A 109 -10.48 -25.44 -12.42
C TYR A 109 -10.33 -23.93 -12.68
N ASN A 110 -11.38 -23.28 -13.15
CA ASN A 110 -11.31 -21.86 -13.53
C ASN A 110 -12.07 -20.94 -12.58
N ILE A 111 -13.39 -21.09 -12.45
CA ILE A 111 -14.24 -20.16 -11.69
C ILE A 111 -15.21 -20.97 -10.83
N ASP A 112 -15.18 -20.76 -9.51
CA ASP A 112 -16.15 -21.42 -8.63
C ASP A 112 -17.56 -20.87 -8.84
N VAL A 113 -17.71 -19.52 -8.91
CA VAL A 113 -19.00 -18.88 -9.20
C VAL A 113 -18.84 -17.79 -10.23
N PHE A 114 -19.55 -17.91 -11.33
CA PHE A 114 -19.70 -16.86 -12.32
C PHE A 114 -21.10 -16.24 -12.23
N ILE A 115 -21.16 -14.93 -11.98
CA ILE A 115 -22.40 -14.17 -11.92
C ILE A 115 -22.48 -13.35 -13.20
N GLU A 116 -23.45 -13.67 -14.06
CA GLU A 116 -23.68 -12.94 -15.31
C GLU A 116 -24.08 -11.47 -15.05
N PRO A 117 -23.95 -10.59 -16.05
CA PRO A 117 -24.21 -9.16 -15.87
C PRO A 117 -25.62 -8.82 -15.39
N TYR A 118 -25.71 -7.69 -14.65
CA TYR A 118 -26.93 -7.05 -14.19
C TYR A 118 -27.72 -7.82 -13.10
N CYS A 119 -27.07 -8.78 -12.43
CA CYS A 119 -27.66 -9.42 -11.27
C CYS A 119 -27.76 -8.45 -10.08
N GLU A 120 -28.78 -8.65 -9.23
CA GLU A 120 -29.08 -7.78 -8.10
C GLU A 120 -29.40 -8.59 -6.84
N ASP A 121 -28.97 -8.10 -5.67
CA ASP A 121 -29.23 -8.73 -4.36
C ASP A 121 -28.74 -10.19 -4.24
N ILE A 122 -27.54 -10.46 -4.73
CA ILE A 122 -26.93 -11.79 -4.65
C ILE A 122 -26.11 -11.91 -3.36
N LYS A 123 -26.34 -13.01 -2.59
CA LYS A 123 -25.71 -13.23 -1.28
C LYS A 123 -24.98 -14.56 -1.20
N PHE A 124 -23.76 -14.52 -0.65
CA PHE A 124 -22.97 -15.71 -0.31
C PHE A 124 -22.65 -15.69 1.18
N ASN A 125 -22.96 -16.79 1.86
CA ASN A 125 -22.76 -16.86 3.31
C ASN A 125 -22.28 -18.23 3.76
N ASN A 126 -21.21 -18.28 4.57
CA ASN A 126 -20.62 -19.51 5.08
C ASN A 126 -20.26 -20.55 3.99
N CYS A 127 -19.78 -20.08 2.84
CA CYS A 127 -19.28 -20.92 1.76
C CYS A 127 -17.75 -21.04 1.79
N ILE A 128 -17.23 -22.12 1.19
CA ILE A 128 -15.81 -22.36 1.02
C ILE A 128 -15.52 -22.41 -0.49
N PHE A 129 -14.70 -21.48 -0.96
CA PHE A 129 -14.23 -21.39 -2.33
C PHE A 129 -12.80 -21.94 -2.37
N LYS A 130 -12.59 -22.97 -3.18
CA LYS A 130 -11.32 -23.70 -3.28
C LYS A 130 -10.92 -23.96 -4.73
N GLY A 131 -11.36 -23.08 -5.61
CA GLY A 131 -11.03 -23.16 -7.03
C GLY A 131 -9.57 -22.85 -7.33
N ILE A 132 -9.06 -23.39 -8.44
CA ILE A 132 -7.64 -23.19 -8.81
C ILE A 132 -7.38 -21.75 -9.23
N ASN A 133 -8.31 -21.09 -9.94
CA ASN A 133 -8.08 -19.76 -10.49
C ASN A 133 -8.88 -18.64 -9.82
N LEU A 134 -10.22 -18.73 -9.72
CA LEU A 134 -11.06 -17.64 -9.29
C LEU A 134 -12.28 -18.11 -8.48
N GLY A 135 -12.46 -17.58 -7.27
CA GLY A 135 -13.60 -17.91 -6.42
C GLY A 135 -14.90 -17.32 -6.96
N ILE A 136 -15.09 -16.00 -6.89
CA ILE A 136 -16.28 -15.31 -7.41
C ILE A 136 -15.89 -14.31 -8.48
N ASN A 137 -16.53 -14.39 -9.64
CA ASN A 137 -16.44 -13.40 -10.70
C ASN A 137 -17.80 -12.79 -11.01
N THR A 138 -17.89 -11.47 -11.12
CA THR A 138 -19.14 -10.78 -11.41
C THR A 138 -18.95 -9.47 -12.15
N PHE A 139 -19.92 -9.16 -13.01
CA PHE A 139 -19.93 -7.97 -13.85
C PHE A 139 -21.22 -7.17 -13.65
N LEU A 140 -21.10 -5.85 -13.49
CA LEU A 140 -22.20 -4.89 -13.48
C LEU A 140 -23.34 -5.25 -12.50
N SER A 141 -23.04 -6.02 -11.46
CA SER A 141 -23.99 -6.43 -10.45
C SER A 141 -24.20 -5.36 -9.37
N LYS A 142 -25.36 -5.38 -8.70
CA LYS A 142 -25.70 -4.45 -7.63
C LYS A 142 -26.02 -5.19 -6.33
N ASN A 143 -25.75 -4.53 -5.19
CA ASN A 143 -26.12 -5.00 -3.86
C ASN A 143 -25.61 -6.43 -3.55
N LEU A 144 -24.41 -6.73 -4.02
CA LEU A 144 -23.78 -8.02 -3.74
C LEU A 144 -23.38 -8.09 -2.26
N SER A 145 -23.71 -9.17 -1.56
CA SER A 145 -23.31 -9.42 -0.17
C SER A 145 -22.50 -10.72 -0.06
N ILE A 146 -21.23 -10.62 0.31
CA ILE A 146 -20.33 -11.77 0.48
C ILE A 146 -19.82 -11.75 1.92
N GLU A 147 -20.37 -12.63 2.76
CA GLU A 147 -20.11 -12.59 4.20
C GLU A 147 -19.78 -13.96 4.78
N TYR A 148 -18.80 -13.99 5.70
CA TYR A 148 -18.39 -15.19 6.46
C TYR A 148 -17.91 -16.35 5.59
N ASN A 149 -17.34 -16.09 4.42
CA ASN A 149 -16.84 -17.10 3.50
C ASN A 149 -15.33 -17.31 3.66
N GLN A 150 -14.85 -18.45 3.15
CA GLN A 150 -13.42 -18.75 3.03
C GLN A 150 -13.02 -18.84 1.55
N PHE A 151 -11.96 -18.14 1.19
CA PHE A 151 -11.36 -18.15 -0.14
C PHE A 151 -9.94 -18.71 -0.01
N LEU A 152 -9.71 -19.87 -0.60
CA LEU A 152 -8.43 -20.59 -0.54
C LEU A 152 -7.88 -20.68 -1.96
N ASP A 153 -6.61 -20.32 -2.12
CA ASP A 153 -5.87 -20.33 -3.38
C ASP A 153 -6.28 -19.23 -4.40
N ASN A 154 -5.42 -18.85 -5.31
CA ASN A 154 -5.53 -17.86 -6.41
C ASN A 154 -6.27 -16.54 -6.14
N ILE A 155 -7.23 -16.16 -7.00
CA ILE A 155 -8.00 -14.91 -6.85
C ILE A 155 -9.30 -15.20 -6.11
N GLY A 156 -9.52 -14.60 -4.94
CA GLY A 156 -10.73 -14.85 -4.16
C GLY A 156 -11.98 -14.28 -4.82
N ILE A 157 -12.04 -12.95 -5.04
CA ILE A 157 -13.20 -12.26 -5.61
C ILE A 157 -12.74 -11.25 -6.66
N MET A 158 -13.43 -11.20 -7.78
CA MET A 158 -13.25 -10.21 -8.84
C MET A 158 -14.57 -9.50 -9.15
N LEU A 159 -14.56 -8.18 -8.99
CA LEU A 159 -15.71 -7.30 -9.26
C LEU A 159 -15.38 -6.37 -10.42
N TYR A 160 -16.27 -6.28 -11.41
CA TYR A 160 -16.21 -5.33 -12.50
C TYR A 160 -17.47 -4.49 -12.58
N GLY A 161 -17.37 -3.17 -12.47
CA GLY A 161 -18.51 -2.26 -12.60
C GLY A 161 -19.62 -2.46 -11.57
N CYS A 162 -19.34 -3.10 -10.45
CA CYS A 162 -20.33 -3.42 -9.44
C CYS A 162 -20.65 -2.20 -8.56
N LYS A 163 -21.87 -2.17 -8.02
CA LYS A 163 -22.33 -1.08 -7.13
C LYS A 163 -22.83 -1.63 -5.82
N ASN A 164 -22.52 -0.92 -4.73
CA ASN A 164 -23.00 -1.22 -3.37
C ASN A 164 -22.65 -2.65 -2.90
N ALA A 165 -21.51 -3.20 -3.29
CA ALA A 165 -21.11 -4.52 -2.81
C ALA A 165 -20.66 -4.46 -1.34
N LEU A 166 -21.15 -5.37 -0.52
CA LEU A 166 -20.71 -5.61 0.86
C LEU A 166 -19.85 -6.88 0.91
N ILE A 167 -18.58 -6.72 1.25
CA ILE A 167 -17.64 -7.85 1.42
C ILE A 167 -17.16 -7.81 2.87
N LYS A 168 -17.68 -8.72 3.70
CA LYS A 168 -17.54 -8.60 5.14
C LYS A 168 -17.22 -9.93 5.81
N SER A 169 -16.32 -9.89 6.79
CA SER A 169 -15.99 -11.03 7.65
C SER A 169 -15.56 -12.30 6.89
N ASN A 170 -14.94 -12.13 5.72
CA ASN A 170 -14.41 -13.24 4.94
C ASN A 170 -12.94 -13.52 5.30
N HIS A 171 -12.51 -14.74 5.06
CA HIS A 171 -11.14 -15.19 5.21
C HIS A 171 -10.54 -15.54 3.84
N PHE A 172 -9.55 -14.77 3.43
CA PHE A 172 -8.75 -15.00 2.23
C PHE A 172 -7.40 -15.57 2.66
N SER A 173 -6.98 -16.70 2.09
CA SER A 173 -5.73 -17.35 2.48
C SER A 173 -4.92 -17.81 1.26
N SER A 174 -3.66 -17.40 1.23
CA SER A 174 -2.69 -17.74 0.19
C SER A 174 -3.10 -17.36 -1.24
N ASN A 175 -3.96 -16.36 -1.37
CA ASN A 175 -4.43 -15.88 -2.66
C ASN A 175 -3.33 -15.07 -3.37
N LYS A 176 -3.24 -15.17 -4.70
CA LYS A 176 -2.48 -14.21 -5.50
C LYS A 176 -3.09 -12.81 -5.35
N ASN A 177 -4.42 -12.70 -5.48
CA ASN A 177 -5.20 -11.51 -5.13
C ASN A 177 -6.39 -11.95 -4.26
N GLY A 178 -6.51 -11.43 -3.04
CA GLY A 178 -7.69 -11.72 -2.22
C GLY A 178 -8.95 -11.13 -2.84
N LEU A 179 -8.92 -9.83 -3.13
CA LEU A 179 -10.03 -9.09 -3.75
C LEU A 179 -9.52 -8.16 -4.84
N TYR A 180 -10.17 -8.20 -6.00
CA TYR A 180 -9.85 -7.36 -7.14
C TYR A 180 -11.08 -6.56 -7.62
N LEU A 181 -11.04 -5.25 -7.48
CA LEU A 181 -12.03 -4.30 -7.99
C LEU A 181 -11.48 -3.71 -9.29
N PHE A 182 -12.01 -4.15 -10.41
CA PHE A 182 -11.60 -3.70 -11.72
C PHE A 182 -12.68 -2.82 -12.36
N GLU A 183 -12.32 -1.62 -12.75
CA GLU A 183 -13.15 -0.58 -13.39
C GLU A 183 -14.54 -0.30 -12.77
N ASN A 184 -14.82 0.97 -12.51
CA ASN A 184 -16.15 1.52 -12.20
C ASN A 184 -16.90 0.86 -11.02
N ASN A 185 -16.23 0.20 -10.08
CA ASN A 185 -16.90 -0.24 -8.86
C ASN A 185 -17.13 0.96 -7.93
N ASN A 186 -18.36 1.13 -7.49
CA ASN A 186 -18.75 2.29 -6.71
C ASN A 186 -19.50 1.91 -5.43
N ASN A 187 -19.21 2.64 -4.35
CA ASN A 187 -19.85 2.47 -3.04
C ASN A 187 -19.71 1.06 -2.46
N CYS A 188 -18.63 0.34 -2.79
CA CYS A 188 -18.37 -0.96 -2.20
C CYS A 188 -17.82 -0.80 -0.78
N ASN A 189 -18.29 -1.64 0.15
CA ASN A 189 -17.84 -1.67 1.53
C ASN A 189 -17.12 -2.99 1.83
N ILE A 190 -15.80 -2.89 2.05
CA ILE A 190 -14.92 -4.03 2.31
C ILE A 190 -14.45 -3.93 3.75
N THR A 191 -15.04 -4.74 4.64
CA THR A 191 -14.83 -4.54 6.07
C THR A 191 -14.70 -5.85 6.87
N ASN A 192 -13.89 -5.80 7.93
CA ASN A 192 -13.67 -6.92 8.86
C ASN A 192 -13.19 -8.22 8.20
N ASN A 193 -12.53 -8.16 7.05
CA ASN A 193 -11.98 -9.34 6.39
C ASN A 193 -10.57 -9.64 6.92
N LEU A 194 -10.19 -10.92 6.89
CA LEU A 194 -8.85 -11.39 7.14
C LEU A 194 -8.20 -11.82 5.81
N PHE A 195 -7.06 -11.21 5.51
CA PHE A 195 -6.19 -11.58 4.40
C PHE A 195 -4.91 -12.19 4.99
N LEU A 196 -4.72 -13.49 4.79
CA LEU A 196 -3.58 -14.24 5.31
C LEU A 196 -2.69 -14.68 4.15
N ASP A 197 -1.44 -14.24 4.15
CA ASP A 197 -0.40 -14.62 3.17
C ASP A 197 -0.81 -14.41 1.70
N CYS A 198 -1.62 -13.39 1.43
CA CYS A 198 -1.96 -12.99 0.08
C CYS A 198 -0.82 -12.16 -0.54
N ILE A 199 -0.50 -12.38 -1.82
CA ILE A 199 0.49 -11.55 -2.54
C ILE A 199 -0.03 -10.12 -2.66
N MET A 200 -1.29 -9.95 -3.06
CA MET A 200 -2.05 -8.71 -2.95
C MET A 200 -3.33 -8.99 -2.17
N GLY A 201 -3.56 -8.25 -1.09
CA GLY A 201 -4.79 -8.40 -0.32
C GLY A 201 -5.98 -7.84 -1.09
N ILE A 202 -5.96 -6.54 -1.39
CA ILE A 202 -7.01 -5.82 -2.13
C ILE A 202 -6.34 -5.00 -3.23
N SER A 203 -6.80 -5.16 -4.47
CA SER A 203 -6.43 -4.32 -5.60
C SER A 203 -7.64 -3.56 -6.14
N ILE A 204 -7.48 -2.25 -6.35
CA ILE A 204 -8.49 -1.35 -6.91
C ILE A 204 -7.88 -0.73 -8.16
N GLU A 205 -8.43 -1.04 -9.32
CA GLU A 205 -7.88 -0.60 -10.60
C GLU A 205 -8.94 0.12 -11.45
N SER A 206 -8.58 1.29 -11.92
CA SER A 206 -9.30 2.13 -12.87
C SER A 206 -10.72 2.56 -12.48
N LYS A 207 -10.91 3.87 -12.32
CA LYS A 207 -12.21 4.56 -12.20
C LYS A 207 -13.12 4.08 -11.04
N ASN A 208 -12.58 3.48 -10.00
CA ASN A 208 -13.38 3.08 -8.84
C ASN A 208 -13.54 4.27 -7.89
N CYS A 209 -14.76 4.51 -7.40
CA CYS A 209 -15.08 5.68 -6.60
C CYS A 209 -15.87 5.34 -5.34
N PHE A 210 -15.65 6.12 -4.28
CA PHE A 210 -16.42 6.08 -3.03
C PHE A 210 -16.40 4.71 -2.32
N ASN A 211 -15.39 3.89 -2.56
CA ASN A 211 -15.27 2.61 -1.89
C ASN A 211 -14.66 2.80 -0.48
N ILE A 212 -15.13 2.01 0.47
CA ILE A 212 -14.65 2.01 1.85
C ILE A 212 -13.95 0.69 2.15
N ILE A 213 -12.68 0.76 2.50
CA ILE A 213 -11.87 -0.38 2.93
C ILE A 213 -11.50 -0.14 4.40
N SER A 214 -12.17 -0.85 5.31
CA SER A 214 -12.01 -0.55 6.73
C SER A 214 -12.02 -1.76 7.64
N ASN A 215 -11.30 -1.66 8.75
CA ASN A 215 -11.24 -2.70 9.80
C ASN A 215 -10.80 -4.08 9.27
N ASN A 216 -10.09 -4.14 8.15
CA ASN A 216 -9.54 -5.39 7.63
C ASN A 216 -8.20 -5.68 8.30
N LYS A 217 -7.87 -6.97 8.39
CA LYS A 217 -6.60 -7.44 8.90
C LYS A 217 -5.83 -8.14 7.79
N PHE A 218 -4.64 -7.65 7.51
CA PHE A 218 -3.68 -8.26 6.59
C PHE A 218 -2.54 -8.84 7.43
N LYS A 219 -2.21 -10.11 7.20
CA LYS A 219 -1.16 -10.81 7.93
C LYS A 219 -0.30 -11.59 6.94
N ASN A 220 0.94 -11.19 6.80
CA ASN A 220 1.88 -11.78 5.87
C ASN A 220 3.05 -12.38 6.65
N GLU A 221 3.14 -13.71 6.66
CA GLU A 221 4.16 -14.50 7.38
C GLU A 221 4.97 -15.43 6.47
N ASN A 222 4.48 -15.66 5.23
CA ASN A 222 5.13 -16.55 4.26
C ASN A 222 6.12 -15.81 3.35
N ASN A 223 7.03 -16.56 2.74
CA ASN A 223 8.14 -16.07 1.92
C ASN A 223 7.67 -15.69 0.51
N VAL A 224 7.03 -14.54 0.32
CA VAL A 224 6.59 -14.06 -0.99
C VAL A 224 7.32 -12.77 -1.39
N LEU A 225 7.84 -12.73 -2.62
CA LEU A 225 8.75 -11.70 -3.15
C LEU A 225 8.15 -10.30 -3.29
N GLN A 226 6.85 -10.18 -3.56
CA GLN A 226 6.16 -8.89 -3.64
C GLN A 226 4.85 -8.98 -2.86
N GLN A 227 4.64 -8.06 -1.95
CA GLN A 227 3.44 -8.03 -1.13
C GLN A 227 2.92 -6.61 -0.99
N HIS A 228 1.67 -6.42 -1.45
CA HIS A 228 0.90 -5.21 -1.17
C HIS A 228 -0.36 -5.59 -0.40
N CYS A 229 -0.60 -4.98 0.76
CA CYS A 229 -1.87 -5.21 1.44
C CYS A 229 -3.03 -4.58 0.67
N ILE A 230 -2.88 -3.31 0.27
CA ILE A 230 -3.88 -2.58 -0.52
C ILE A 230 -3.19 -1.83 -1.65
N SER A 231 -3.70 -1.99 -2.86
CA SER A 231 -3.21 -1.33 -4.08
C SER A 231 -4.31 -0.49 -4.71
N ILE A 232 -4.03 0.76 -5.08
CA ILE A 232 -4.92 1.65 -5.83
C ILE A 232 -4.19 2.06 -7.10
N LEU A 233 -4.69 1.63 -8.26
CA LEU A 233 -4.03 1.80 -9.54
C LEU A 233 -4.93 2.56 -10.52
N ASN A 234 -4.42 3.68 -11.05
CA ASN A 234 -5.03 4.49 -12.11
C ASN A 234 -6.44 5.05 -11.84
N SER A 235 -6.56 6.36 -11.87
CA SER A 235 -7.83 7.11 -11.94
C SER A 235 -8.91 6.72 -10.91
N ASN A 236 -8.55 6.46 -9.67
CA ASN A 236 -9.51 6.15 -8.60
C ASN A 236 -9.75 7.37 -7.72
N HIS A 237 -10.99 7.62 -7.33
CA HIS A 237 -11.37 8.85 -6.64
C HIS A 237 -12.18 8.60 -5.38
N TYR A 238 -12.00 9.43 -4.35
CA TYR A 238 -12.79 9.43 -3.13
C TYR A 238 -12.86 8.09 -2.39
N ASN A 239 -11.86 7.21 -2.57
CA ASN A 239 -11.82 5.96 -1.83
C ASN A 239 -11.24 6.21 -0.43
N LYS A 240 -11.77 5.50 0.57
CA LYS A 240 -11.36 5.61 1.96
C LYS A 240 -10.76 4.31 2.47
N ILE A 241 -9.47 4.35 2.84
CA ILE A 241 -8.74 3.24 3.46
C ILE A 241 -8.54 3.60 4.94
N SER A 242 -9.24 2.92 5.85
CA SER A 242 -9.19 3.34 7.24
C SER A 242 -9.28 2.20 8.26
N LYS A 243 -8.61 2.37 9.40
CA LYS A 243 -8.67 1.43 10.54
C LYS A 243 -8.25 -0.01 10.19
N ASN A 244 -7.43 -0.19 9.16
CA ASN A 244 -6.90 -1.49 8.79
C ASN A 244 -5.64 -1.80 9.60
N LEU A 245 -5.44 -3.09 9.90
CA LEU A 245 -4.23 -3.60 10.52
C LEU A 245 -3.44 -4.41 9.50
N MET A 246 -2.22 -3.96 9.19
CA MET A 246 -1.31 -4.59 8.23
C MET A 246 -0.05 -5.05 8.95
N LEU A 247 0.17 -6.36 9.00
CA LEU A 247 1.28 -6.99 9.71
C LEU A 247 2.15 -7.77 8.74
N PHE A 248 3.43 -7.39 8.67
CA PHE A 248 4.46 -8.08 7.91
C PHE A 248 5.48 -8.65 8.90
N SER A 249 5.55 -9.96 9.01
CA SER A 249 6.44 -10.65 9.94
C SER A 249 6.95 -11.95 9.31
N HIS A 250 8.00 -11.83 8.50
CA HIS A 250 8.60 -12.98 7.81
C HIS A 250 9.74 -13.56 8.66
N LYS A 251 9.58 -14.78 9.12
CA LYS A 251 10.60 -15.44 9.95
C LYS A 251 11.90 -15.71 9.20
N PHE A 252 11.82 -15.98 7.90
CA PHE A 252 12.98 -16.26 7.08
C PHE A 252 12.63 -16.16 5.60
N ILE A 253 13.25 -15.24 4.87
CA ILE A 253 13.09 -15.13 3.43
C ILE A 253 14.45 -15.48 2.81
N ASN A 254 14.55 -16.67 2.21
CA ASN A 254 15.68 -17.02 1.37
C ASN A 254 15.34 -16.74 -0.08
N TYR A 255 16.08 -15.87 -0.71
CA TYR A 255 15.93 -15.59 -2.13
C TYR A 255 16.92 -16.40 -2.94
N GLU A 256 16.41 -17.33 -3.74
CA GLU A 256 17.16 -18.00 -4.79
C GLU A 256 17.09 -17.18 -6.09
N VAL A 257 18.08 -17.37 -6.94
CA VAL A 257 18.42 -16.64 -8.17
C VAL A 257 17.25 -16.09 -8.98
N GLY A 258 17.26 -14.78 -9.32
CA GLY A 258 16.51 -14.23 -10.44
C GLY A 258 15.66 -12.96 -10.23
N SER A 259 15.42 -12.48 -9.01
CA SER A 259 14.64 -11.25 -8.81
C SER A 259 15.52 -10.05 -8.46
N LEU A 260 15.39 -8.97 -9.23
CA LEU A 260 16.17 -7.75 -9.10
C LEU A 260 15.76 -6.87 -7.91
N SER A 261 14.59 -7.04 -7.34
CA SER A 261 14.14 -6.25 -6.18
C SER A 261 13.00 -6.91 -5.42
N SER A 262 12.98 -6.73 -4.10
CA SER A 262 11.89 -7.17 -3.21
C SER A 262 11.17 -5.95 -2.63
N LYS A 263 9.84 -5.91 -2.77
CA LYS A 263 9.03 -4.80 -2.30
C LYS A 263 7.95 -5.29 -1.33
N PHE A 264 7.87 -4.64 -0.18
CA PHE A 264 6.83 -4.87 0.82
C PHE A 264 6.15 -3.53 1.08
N ILE A 265 4.88 -3.39 0.68
CA ILE A 265 4.18 -2.11 0.77
C ILE A 265 2.83 -2.32 1.46
N GLY A 266 2.56 -1.54 2.50
CA GLY A 266 1.27 -1.56 3.19
C GLY A 266 0.15 -1.05 2.28
N VAL A 267 0.19 0.23 1.92
CA VAL A 267 -0.74 0.85 0.95
C VAL A 267 0.05 1.39 -0.23
N TYR A 268 -0.31 0.98 -1.43
CA TYR A 268 0.34 1.35 -2.68
C TYR A 268 -0.63 2.12 -3.59
N ILE A 269 -0.33 3.37 -3.90
CA ILE A 269 -1.08 4.19 -4.86
C ILE A 269 -0.17 4.48 -6.03
N LYS A 270 -0.56 4.07 -7.22
CA LYS A 270 0.21 4.30 -8.43
C LYS A 270 -0.67 4.65 -9.62
N GLY A 271 -0.09 5.37 -10.57
CA GLY A 271 -0.74 5.78 -11.82
C GLY A 271 -1.42 7.13 -11.72
N ASN A 272 -1.74 7.67 -12.87
CA ASN A 272 -2.21 9.03 -13.01
C ASN A 272 -3.64 9.21 -12.49
N LYS A 273 -3.91 10.39 -11.89
CA LYS A 273 -5.25 10.87 -11.54
C LYS A 273 -5.95 10.07 -10.43
N ASN A 274 -5.23 9.47 -9.48
CA ASN A 274 -5.86 9.07 -8.23
C ASN A 274 -6.02 10.33 -7.36
N THR A 275 -7.25 10.76 -7.09
CA THR A 275 -7.52 12.02 -6.40
C THR A 275 -8.50 11.87 -5.25
N PHE A 276 -8.38 12.76 -4.26
CA PHE A 276 -9.27 12.80 -3.09
C PHE A 276 -9.37 11.47 -2.32
N ASN A 277 -8.36 10.62 -2.41
CA ASN A 277 -8.33 9.38 -1.63
C ASN A 277 -7.84 9.67 -0.20
N THR A 278 -8.44 9.01 0.78
CA THR A 278 -8.10 9.17 2.19
C THR A 278 -7.52 7.89 2.77
N ILE A 279 -6.34 7.96 3.38
CA ILE A 279 -5.68 6.87 4.09
C ILE A 279 -5.55 7.28 5.56
N SER A 280 -6.40 6.72 6.42
CA SER A 280 -6.46 7.22 7.79
C SER A 280 -6.65 6.14 8.86
N LYS A 281 -6.06 6.36 10.03
CA LYS A 281 -6.23 5.49 11.22
C LYS A 281 -5.82 4.04 10.96
N ASN A 282 -4.91 3.81 10.01
CA ASN A 282 -4.38 2.47 9.77
C ASN A 282 -3.16 2.23 10.66
N LYS A 283 -2.96 0.96 11.01
CA LYS A 283 -1.76 0.51 11.71
C LYS A 283 -0.98 -0.44 10.79
N ILE A 284 0.23 -0.02 10.39
CA ILE A 284 1.09 -0.74 9.46
C ILE A 284 2.38 -1.09 10.19
N ILE A 285 2.69 -2.38 10.31
CA ILE A 285 3.82 -2.87 11.09
C ILE A 285 4.65 -3.84 10.25
N PHE A 286 5.92 -3.50 10.05
CA PHE A 286 6.96 -4.40 9.54
C PHE A 286 7.87 -4.77 10.70
N LYS A 287 7.77 -5.99 11.20
CA LYS A 287 8.49 -6.37 12.41
C LYS A 287 9.09 -7.76 12.33
N ASN A 288 10.32 -7.89 12.86
CA ASN A 288 11.03 -9.18 12.95
C ASN A 288 11.18 -9.89 11.60
N ASN A 289 11.26 -9.13 10.50
CA ASN A 289 11.55 -9.70 9.21
C ASN A 289 13.04 -10.05 9.13
N LYS A 290 13.33 -11.29 8.73
CA LYS A 290 14.70 -11.76 8.52
C LYS A 290 14.87 -12.15 7.06
N CYS A 291 15.66 -11.37 6.34
CA CYS A 291 15.85 -11.52 4.90
C CYS A 291 17.29 -11.88 4.59
N ASN A 292 17.53 -13.03 3.97
CA ASN A 292 18.83 -13.47 3.47
C ASN A 292 18.82 -13.51 1.95
N PHE A 293 19.80 -12.87 1.33
CA PHE A 293 19.92 -12.79 -0.12
C PHE A 293 21.27 -13.35 -0.58
N ASN A 294 21.22 -14.31 -1.49
CA ASN A 294 22.43 -14.95 -2.04
C ASN A 294 22.82 -14.40 -3.42
N ASN A 295 22.22 -13.30 -3.89
CA ASN A 295 22.35 -12.79 -5.26
C ASN A 295 23.09 -11.47 -5.42
N ASN A 296 23.55 -11.22 -6.65
CA ASN A 296 24.48 -10.17 -7.02
C ASN A 296 23.92 -8.73 -7.07
N HIS A 297 22.62 -8.44 -6.90
CA HIS A 297 22.06 -7.08 -6.92
C HIS A 297 20.70 -6.96 -6.19
N PRO A 298 20.57 -7.31 -4.93
CA PRO A 298 19.29 -7.17 -4.28
C PRO A 298 19.03 -5.73 -3.83
N ASN A 299 17.89 -5.19 -4.25
CA ASN A 299 17.32 -4.00 -3.65
C ASN A 299 16.10 -4.41 -2.81
N ILE A 300 16.11 -4.04 -1.55
CA ILE A 300 14.97 -4.25 -0.65
C ILE A 300 14.30 -2.91 -0.43
N LEU A 301 12.99 -2.88 -0.62
CA LEU A 301 12.18 -1.71 -0.40
C LEU A 301 11.00 -2.03 0.51
N ILE A 302 11.01 -1.47 1.71
CA ILE A 302 9.91 -1.55 2.66
C ILE A 302 9.25 -0.18 2.74
N ILE A 303 7.95 -0.10 2.43
CA ILE A 303 7.18 1.15 2.47
C ILE A 303 5.87 0.93 3.21
N GLY A 304 5.59 1.78 4.19
CA GLY A 304 4.28 1.80 4.83
C GLY A 304 3.18 2.27 3.88
N ILE A 305 3.29 3.49 3.37
CA ILE A 305 2.38 4.08 2.38
C ILE A 305 3.22 4.66 1.24
N GLY A 306 3.07 4.13 0.04
CA GLY A 306 3.76 4.57 -1.17
C GLY A 306 2.79 5.16 -2.19
N CYS A 307 3.01 6.41 -2.57
CA CYS A 307 2.23 7.11 -3.58
C CYS A 307 3.16 7.54 -4.72
N TYR A 308 2.88 7.06 -5.93
CA TYR A 308 3.71 7.23 -7.11
C TYR A 308 2.95 7.86 -8.26
N GLU A 309 3.66 8.63 -9.08
CA GLU A 309 3.13 9.29 -10.27
C GLU A 309 2.13 10.42 -9.94
N TYR A 310 1.49 11.00 -10.91
CA TYR A 310 0.74 12.26 -10.81
C TYR A 310 -0.61 12.12 -10.10
N ASN A 311 -0.59 12.04 -8.77
CA ASN A 311 -1.78 12.02 -7.93
C ASN A 311 -1.95 13.36 -7.20
N SER A 312 -3.17 13.74 -6.83
CA SER A 312 -3.43 14.96 -6.09
C SER A 312 -4.45 14.79 -4.98
N ASP A 313 -4.44 15.75 -4.06
CA ASP A 313 -5.45 15.88 -3.00
C ASP A 313 -5.61 14.58 -2.15
N VAL A 314 -4.51 13.84 -1.98
CA VAL A 314 -4.48 12.65 -1.12
C VAL A 314 -4.30 13.08 0.33
N GLU A 315 -5.12 12.55 1.23
CA GLU A 315 -4.99 12.75 2.66
C GLU A 315 -4.43 11.50 3.34
N ILE A 316 -3.32 11.63 4.07
CA ILE A 316 -2.69 10.60 4.90
C ILE A 316 -2.73 11.09 6.35
N SER A 317 -3.65 10.54 7.18
CA SER A 317 -3.86 11.08 8.51
C SER A 317 -4.07 10.02 9.59
N ASP A 318 -3.62 10.35 10.80
CA ASP A 318 -3.84 9.53 12.00
C ASP A 318 -3.33 8.07 11.87
N ASN A 319 -2.35 7.79 11.01
CA ASN A 319 -1.80 6.45 10.84
C ASN A 319 -0.63 6.21 11.82
N GLU A 320 -0.49 4.97 12.27
CA GLU A 320 0.68 4.47 12.98
C GLU A 320 1.46 3.54 12.03
N ILE A 321 2.68 3.92 11.67
CA ILE A 321 3.53 3.12 10.77
C ILE A 321 4.85 2.83 11.48
N VAL A 322 5.16 1.54 11.64
CA VAL A 322 6.34 1.07 12.39
C VAL A 322 7.14 0.07 11.56
N ILE A 323 8.40 0.38 11.34
CA ILE A 323 9.39 -0.54 10.76
C ILE A 323 10.42 -0.85 11.85
N ASN A 324 10.36 -2.06 12.42
CA ASN A 324 11.10 -2.36 13.63
C ASN A 324 11.69 -3.77 13.65
N GLN A 325 12.91 -3.89 14.20
CA GLN A 325 13.60 -5.17 14.44
C GLN A 325 13.71 -6.05 13.19
N ASN A 326 13.98 -5.45 12.04
CA ASN A 326 14.21 -6.17 10.80
C ASN A 326 15.72 -6.40 10.60
N GLU A 327 16.08 -7.59 10.11
CA GLU A 327 17.47 -7.98 9.84
C GLU A 327 17.64 -8.34 8.36
N PHE A 328 18.58 -7.67 7.68
CA PHE A 328 18.88 -7.86 6.28
C PHE A 328 20.31 -8.33 6.11
N ILE A 329 20.50 -9.54 5.59
CA ILE A 329 21.81 -10.16 5.37
C ILE A 329 21.96 -10.42 3.88
N MET A 330 23.05 -9.92 3.29
CA MET A 330 23.34 -10.09 1.87
C MET A 330 24.71 -10.71 1.69
N ALA A 331 24.80 -11.74 0.84
CA ALA A 331 26.07 -12.36 0.46
C ALA A 331 26.91 -11.40 -0.41
N LYS A 332 28.18 -11.72 -0.64
CA LYS A 332 29.08 -10.93 -1.48
C LYS A 332 28.51 -10.73 -2.89
N GLY A 333 28.41 -9.49 -3.33
CA GLY A 333 27.90 -9.09 -4.64
C GLY A 333 28.31 -7.66 -4.98
N SER A 334 27.92 -7.17 -6.15
CA SER A 334 28.00 -5.75 -6.49
C SER A 334 26.84 -5.01 -5.85
N PHE A 335 26.87 -3.71 -5.80
CA PHE A 335 25.95 -2.73 -5.24
C PHE A 335 24.64 -3.29 -4.63
N GLN A 336 24.43 -3.09 -3.37
CA GLN A 336 23.28 -3.58 -2.60
C GLN A 336 22.62 -2.42 -1.88
N SER A 337 21.28 -2.39 -1.84
CA SER A 337 20.58 -1.34 -1.12
C SER A 337 19.38 -1.84 -0.33
N VAL A 338 19.17 -1.25 0.83
CA VAL A 338 18.02 -1.43 1.68
C VAL A 338 17.40 -0.07 1.95
N TYR A 339 16.14 0.08 1.58
CA TYR A 339 15.35 1.29 1.81
C TYR A 339 14.18 0.99 2.74
N LEU A 340 14.09 1.73 3.83
CA LEU A 340 13.00 1.66 4.80
C LEU A 340 12.27 3.01 4.84
N PHE A 341 11.08 3.08 4.27
CA PHE A 341 10.28 4.30 4.21
C PHE A 341 8.91 4.10 4.85
N ASN A 342 8.53 4.95 5.79
CA ASN A 342 7.17 4.91 6.32
C ASN A 342 6.16 5.52 5.33
N ILE A 343 6.48 6.69 4.75
CA ILE A 343 5.68 7.32 3.69
C ILE A 343 6.61 7.77 2.55
N TYR A 344 6.21 7.47 1.33
CA TYR A 344 6.93 7.87 0.12
C TYR A 344 5.97 8.52 -0.89
N LEU A 345 6.29 9.73 -1.34
CA LEU A 345 5.55 10.47 -2.35
C LEU A 345 6.48 10.87 -3.51
N SER A 346 6.01 10.69 -4.75
CA SER A 346 6.72 11.15 -5.95
C SER A 346 5.75 11.70 -6.98
N ASN A 347 5.97 12.94 -7.44
CA ASN A 347 5.15 13.68 -8.39
C ASN A 347 3.71 13.93 -7.89
N HIS A 348 3.55 14.50 -6.70
CA HIS A 348 2.25 14.77 -6.08
C HIS A 348 1.97 16.26 -5.92
N SER A 349 0.68 16.61 -5.88
CA SER A 349 0.24 17.98 -5.56
C SER A 349 -0.87 18.01 -4.52
N ASN A 350 -0.91 19.09 -3.73
CA ASN A 350 -1.94 19.38 -2.73
C ASN A 350 -2.20 18.25 -1.71
N CYS A 351 -1.23 17.39 -1.43
CA CYS A 351 -1.40 16.31 -0.46
C CYS A 351 -1.29 16.83 0.98
N THR A 352 -2.00 16.17 1.89
CA THR A 352 -1.98 16.49 3.32
C THR A 352 -1.54 15.27 4.13
N ILE A 353 -0.49 15.44 4.94
CA ILE A 353 0.07 14.42 5.83
C ILE A 353 -0.01 14.97 7.26
N LYS A 354 -0.90 14.41 8.08
CA LYS A 354 -1.13 14.96 9.42
C LYS A 354 -1.38 13.91 10.48
N ASN A 355 -1.01 14.22 11.71
CA ASN A 355 -1.27 13.42 12.93
C ASN A 355 -0.77 11.97 12.81
N ASN A 356 0.25 11.69 11.99
CA ASN A 356 0.78 10.34 11.87
C ASN A 356 1.91 10.11 12.90
N ILE A 357 2.04 8.86 13.36
CA ILE A 357 3.16 8.37 14.16
C ILE A 357 4.00 7.45 13.28
N LEU A 358 5.23 7.87 12.98
CA LEU A 358 6.11 7.24 12.03
C LEU A 358 7.44 6.84 12.69
N ASN A 359 7.68 5.54 12.85
CA ASN A 359 8.84 5.02 13.56
C ASN A 359 9.64 4.02 12.73
N ILE A 360 10.98 4.20 12.69
CA ILE A 360 11.93 3.25 12.11
C ILE A 360 13.00 2.94 13.17
N ASN A 361 12.90 1.77 13.81
CA ASN A 361 13.72 1.48 14.98
C ASN A 361 14.33 0.08 14.95
N GLU A 362 15.52 -0.06 15.51
CA GLU A 362 16.19 -1.35 15.79
C GLU A 362 16.36 -2.24 14.53
N ASN A 363 16.51 -1.66 13.35
CA ASN A 363 16.77 -2.41 12.13
C ASN A 363 18.29 -2.57 11.91
N SER A 364 18.68 -3.69 11.34
CA SER A 364 20.11 -3.96 11.06
C SER A 364 20.33 -4.50 9.66
N THR A 365 21.47 -4.15 9.09
CA THR A 365 21.93 -4.68 7.80
C THR A 365 23.36 -5.19 7.89
N ASN A 366 23.62 -6.29 7.19
CA ASN A 366 24.96 -6.79 6.92
C ASN A 366 25.13 -6.92 5.41
N LEU A 367 25.57 -5.85 4.77
CA LEU A 367 25.78 -5.74 3.33
C LEU A 367 27.27 -5.96 3.03
N ASN A 368 27.58 -6.99 2.25
CA ASN A 368 28.97 -7.41 2.00
C ASN A 368 29.53 -6.86 0.67
N SER A 369 29.15 -5.65 0.27
CA SER A 369 29.61 -5.00 -0.95
C SER A 369 30.12 -3.60 -0.67
N ILE A 370 31.15 -3.16 -1.41
CA ILE A 370 31.59 -1.78 -1.45
C ILE A 370 30.46 -0.93 -2.06
N ASP A 371 30.25 0.28 -1.55
CA ASP A 371 29.20 1.22 -1.98
C ASP A 371 27.75 0.75 -1.74
N SER A 372 27.54 -0.17 -0.82
CA SER A 372 26.18 -0.55 -0.39
C SER A 372 25.49 0.58 0.36
N LEU A 373 24.15 0.66 0.24
CA LEU A 373 23.35 1.72 0.86
C LEU A 373 22.32 1.14 1.83
N PHE A 374 22.26 1.70 3.03
CA PHE A 374 21.18 1.49 3.97
C PHE A 374 20.52 2.84 4.30
N GLU A 375 19.34 3.09 3.76
CA GLU A 375 18.59 4.32 3.98
C GLU A 375 17.31 4.09 4.77
N ASN A 376 17.15 4.91 5.83
CA ASN A 376 15.98 4.94 6.69
C ASN A 376 15.34 6.33 6.60
N SER A 377 14.13 6.44 6.05
CA SER A 377 13.45 7.73 5.96
C SER A 377 11.98 7.60 6.38
N ASN A 378 11.57 8.39 7.38
CA ASN A 378 10.17 8.37 7.81
C ASN A 378 9.23 8.92 6.72
N LEU A 379 9.61 10.02 6.09
CA LEU A 379 8.85 10.62 4.99
C LEU A 379 9.81 11.05 3.87
N VAL A 380 9.57 10.54 2.67
CA VAL A 380 10.29 10.93 1.46
C VAL A 380 9.34 11.68 0.53
N LEU A 381 9.72 12.91 0.18
CA LEU A 381 9.20 13.63 -0.97
C LEU A 381 10.25 13.50 -2.08
N ASP A 382 10.05 12.55 -3.00
CA ASP A 382 11.07 12.24 -4.00
C ASP A 382 11.18 13.39 -5.01
N THR A 383 10.47 13.37 -6.11
CA THR A 383 10.62 14.38 -7.15
C THR A 383 9.32 15.13 -7.39
N ASN A 384 9.43 16.43 -7.75
CA ASN A 384 8.33 17.27 -8.26
C ASN A 384 7.07 17.29 -7.39
N ASN A 385 7.19 17.20 -6.07
CA ASN A 385 6.03 17.36 -5.20
C ASN A 385 5.75 18.85 -4.97
N LYS A 386 4.49 19.25 -5.05
CA LYS A 386 4.08 20.64 -4.92
C LYS A 386 2.95 20.84 -3.90
N SER A 387 3.09 21.88 -3.07
CA SER A 387 2.06 22.30 -2.10
C SER A 387 1.67 21.19 -1.12
N ILE A 388 2.65 20.43 -0.64
CA ILE A 388 2.43 19.37 0.34
C ILE A 388 2.33 19.99 1.74
N LYS A 389 1.29 19.62 2.49
CA LYS A 389 1.09 20.06 3.87
C LYS A 389 1.44 18.94 4.84
N ILE A 390 2.43 19.17 5.71
CA ILE A 390 2.94 18.18 6.68
C ILE A 390 2.86 18.80 8.06
N PHE A 391 1.91 18.36 8.88
CA PHE A 391 1.73 18.97 10.18
C PHE A 391 1.25 18.02 11.29
N CYS A 392 1.62 18.32 12.51
CA CYS A 392 1.25 17.56 13.71
C CYS A 392 1.66 16.08 13.66
N ASN A 393 2.73 15.73 12.94
CA ASN A 393 3.23 14.37 12.89
C ASN A 393 4.35 14.16 13.92
N GLU A 394 4.51 12.92 14.38
CA GLU A 394 5.64 12.48 15.19
C GLU A 394 6.50 11.49 14.38
N PHE A 395 7.78 11.84 14.22
CA PHE A 395 8.77 11.08 13.49
C PHE A 395 9.87 10.62 14.44
N GLU A 396 10.18 9.32 14.47
CA GLU A 396 11.32 8.81 15.22
C GLU A 396 12.15 7.83 14.40
N ILE A 397 13.48 8.00 14.41
CA ILE A 397 14.45 7.02 13.90
C ILE A 397 15.44 6.75 15.01
N SER A 398 15.60 5.49 15.40
CA SER A 398 16.52 5.15 16.49
C SER A 398 17.10 3.73 16.37
N LYS A 399 18.33 3.56 16.87
CA LYS A 399 19.01 2.26 17.01
C LYS A 399 19.11 1.42 15.74
N ASN A 400 19.15 2.05 14.57
CA ASN A 400 19.39 1.35 13.32
C ASN A 400 20.89 1.20 13.10
N ASN A 401 21.33 0.07 12.56
CA ASN A 401 22.74 -0.29 12.49
C ASN A 401 23.11 -0.91 11.13
N ALA A 402 24.12 -0.35 10.47
CA ALA A 402 24.83 -0.98 9.36
C ALA A 402 26.07 -1.67 9.93
N ILE A 403 26.12 -2.99 9.89
CA ILE A 403 27.19 -3.77 10.55
C ILE A 403 28.51 -3.66 9.80
N ASN A 404 28.47 -3.53 8.46
CA ASN A 404 29.67 -3.38 7.65
C ASN A 404 30.06 -1.90 7.50
N ASN A 405 31.30 -1.56 7.77
CA ASN A 405 31.83 -0.19 7.69
C ASN A 405 31.85 0.39 6.27
N ASP A 406 31.82 -0.44 5.23
CA ASP A 406 31.77 -0.01 3.83
C ASP A 406 30.35 0.36 3.38
N THR A 407 29.34 0.18 4.23
CA THR A 407 27.96 0.53 3.93
C THR A 407 27.71 2.01 4.21
N VAL A 408 27.23 2.74 3.22
CA VAL A 408 26.76 4.12 3.39
C VAL A 408 25.43 4.09 4.16
N PHE A 409 25.45 4.61 5.37
CA PHE A 409 24.25 4.73 6.20
C PHE A 409 23.64 6.12 6.04
N LYS A 410 22.31 6.18 5.79
CA LYS A 410 21.54 7.43 5.75
C LYS A 410 20.32 7.34 6.64
N ALA A 411 20.00 8.39 7.37
CA ALA A 411 18.82 8.46 8.22
C ALA A 411 18.18 9.86 8.18
N PHE A 412 16.95 9.94 7.65
CA PHE A 412 16.20 11.19 7.54
C PHE A 412 14.78 11.03 8.11
N ASN A 413 14.35 11.91 8.98
CA ASN A 413 12.93 11.94 9.34
C ASN A 413 12.09 12.48 8.19
N LEU A 414 12.57 13.52 7.50
CA LEU A 414 11.96 14.07 6.30
C LEU A 414 13.05 14.32 5.25
N ASN A 415 12.90 13.73 4.09
CA ASN A 415 13.82 13.86 2.97
C ASN A 415 13.10 14.41 1.73
N LEU A 416 13.43 15.64 1.32
CA LEU A 416 12.99 16.27 0.08
C LEU A 416 14.13 16.09 -0.94
N ILE A 417 13.93 15.18 -1.91
CA ILE A 417 15.03 14.80 -2.78
C ILE A 417 15.25 15.83 -3.88
N ASP A 418 14.30 16.04 -4.77
CA ASP A 418 14.51 16.87 -5.94
C ASP A 418 13.28 17.69 -6.34
N ASN A 419 13.45 18.96 -6.62
CA ASN A 419 12.46 19.87 -7.20
C ASN A 419 11.11 19.87 -6.44
N ASN A 420 11.12 19.82 -5.10
CA ASN A 420 9.93 19.94 -4.29
C ASN A 420 9.65 21.40 -3.95
N SER A 421 8.40 21.87 -4.12
CA SER A 421 8.09 23.29 -3.97
C SER A 421 6.86 23.59 -3.14
N ASP A 422 6.84 24.79 -2.56
CA ASP A 422 5.69 25.39 -1.89
C ASP A 422 5.08 24.54 -0.78
N SER A 423 5.87 23.67 -0.17
CA SER A 423 5.40 22.78 0.91
C SER A 423 5.42 23.48 2.27
N ASP A 424 4.42 23.21 3.11
CA ASP A 424 4.29 23.76 4.47
C ASP A 424 4.50 22.64 5.50
N ILE A 425 5.63 22.68 6.20
CA ILE A 425 6.09 21.71 7.19
C ILE A 425 6.05 22.33 8.55
N LYS A 426 5.02 22.06 9.35
CA LYS A 426 4.83 22.76 10.62
C LYS A 426 4.30 21.89 11.75
N ASP A 427 4.54 22.33 12.96
CA ASP A 427 4.02 21.72 14.20
C ASP A 427 4.35 20.21 14.33
N ASN A 428 5.45 19.75 13.70
CA ASN A 428 5.88 18.37 13.78
C ASN A 428 6.95 18.17 14.86
N ILE A 429 7.07 16.92 15.33
CA ILE A 429 8.12 16.48 16.24
C ILE A 429 9.02 15.50 15.50
N PHE A 430 10.30 15.86 15.36
CA PHE A 430 11.33 15.04 14.74
C PHE A 430 12.33 14.56 15.78
N LYS A 431 12.57 13.25 15.88
CA LYS A 431 13.52 12.63 16.81
C LYS A 431 14.47 11.69 16.08
N ILE A 432 15.76 11.87 16.29
CA ILE A 432 16.79 10.91 15.85
C ILE A 432 17.69 10.59 17.05
N LYS A 433 17.89 9.29 17.33
CA LYS A 433 18.65 8.82 18.49
C LYS A 433 19.40 7.54 18.19
N SER A 434 20.66 7.47 18.64
CA SER A 434 21.45 6.23 18.72
C SER A 434 21.47 5.38 17.46
N ASN A 435 21.80 5.99 16.31
CA ASN A 435 22.02 5.27 15.05
C ASN A 435 23.52 5.07 14.78
N ASN A 436 23.82 4.34 13.70
CA ASN A 436 25.19 4.18 13.24
C ASN A 436 25.75 5.49 12.62
N HIS A 437 27.05 5.57 12.47
CA HIS A 437 27.69 6.72 11.80
C HIS A 437 27.27 6.78 10.33
N GLY A 438 26.97 7.99 9.84
CA GLY A 438 26.56 8.22 8.46
C GLY A 438 26.01 9.62 8.23
N VAL A 439 25.28 9.80 7.13
CA VAL A 439 24.56 11.05 6.85
C VAL A 439 23.23 11.02 7.58
N ILE A 440 23.12 11.80 8.63
CA ILE A 440 21.96 11.81 9.53
C ILE A 440 21.40 13.23 9.63
N ALA A 441 20.13 13.41 9.23
CA ALA A 441 19.45 14.68 9.42
C ALA A 441 17.97 14.51 9.80
N SER A 442 17.44 15.42 10.59
CA SER A 442 16.01 15.43 10.86
C SER A 442 15.22 15.86 9.63
N ILE A 443 15.65 16.91 8.95
CA ILE A 443 15.07 17.39 7.68
C ILE A 443 16.21 17.59 6.70
N ASN A 444 16.11 16.99 5.53
CA ASN A 444 17.05 17.13 4.44
C ASN A 444 16.36 17.67 3.19
N LEU A 445 16.85 18.76 2.64
CA LEU A 445 16.49 19.29 1.34
C LEU A 445 17.68 19.02 0.41
N TRP A 446 17.59 17.99 -0.43
CA TRP A 446 18.74 17.58 -1.23
C TRP A 446 19.00 18.59 -2.34
N THR A 447 18.32 18.54 -3.46
CA THR A 447 18.63 19.37 -4.61
C THR A 447 17.40 20.13 -5.12
N GLU A 448 17.59 21.40 -5.55
CA GLU A 448 16.58 22.19 -6.25
C GLU A 448 15.21 22.26 -5.54
N ASN A 449 15.15 22.42 -4.24
CA ASN A 449 13.89 22.59 -3.52
C ASN A 449 13.57 24.09 -3.33
N TYR A 450 12.35 24.50 -3.68
CA TYR A 450 11.97 25.92 -3.78
C TYR A 450 10.83 26.32 -2.86
N GLY A 451 10.98 27.44 -2.17
CA GLY A 451 9.87 28.11 -1.46
C GLY A 451 9.20 27.28 -0.35
N ASN A 452 9.84 26.22 0.13
CA ASN A 452 9.29 25.40 1.18
C ASN A 452 9.38 26.14 2.53
N LYS A 453 8.35 25.99 3.38
CA LYS A 453 8.30 26.59 4.70
C LYS A 453 8.40 25.53 5.78
N ILE A 454 9.40 25.65 6.64
CA ILE A 454 9.66 24.79 7.80
C ILE A 454 9.46 25.62 9.06
N SER A 455 8.35 25.43 9.79
CA SER A 455 7.99 26.32 10.89
C SER A 455 7.37 25.61 12.08
N TYR A 456 7.62 26.16 13.27
CA TYR A 456 7.06 25.68 14.55
C TYR A 456 7.33 24.20 14.85
N ASN A 457 8.36 23.61 14.24
CA ASN A 457 8.72 22.22 14.48
C ASN A 457 9.65 22.09 15.69
N LYS A 458 9.59 20.94 16.35
CA LYS A 458 10.52 20.54 17.39
C LYS A 458 11.45 19.44 16.86
N LEU A 459 12.74 19.76 16.75
CA LEU A 459 13.76 18.85 16.25
C LEU A 459 14.70 18.44 17.38
N ILE A 460 14.83 17.14 17.63
CA ILE A 460 15.72 16.55 18.63
C ILE A 460 16.61 15.55 17.92
N ASN A 461 17.85 15.93 17.65
CA ASN A 461 18.81 15.09 16.93
C ASN A 461 20.09 14.90 17.72
N ILE A 462 20.30 13.73 18.29
CA ILE A 462 21.46 13.44 19.14
C ILE A 462 22.73 13.13 18.31
N GLU A 463 22.62 12.75 17.04
CA GLU A 463 23.75 12.18 16.28
C GLU A 463 24.09 12.84 14.95
N GLY A 464 23.31 13.79 14.49
CA GLY A 464 23.54 14.40 13.18
C GLY A 464 23.19 15.87 13.11
N VAL A 465 22.93 16.35 11.92
CA VAL A 465 22.46 17.70 11.62
C VAL A 465 20.94 17.74 11.75
N SER A 466 20.38 18.85 12.22
CA SER A 466 18.92 18.92 12.31
C SER A 466 18.27 19.27 10.98
N ILE A 467 18.76 20.30 10.27
CA ILE A 467 18.25 20.69 8.94
C ILE A 467 19.44 20.85 7.99
N ILE A 468 19.38 20.19 6.84
CA ILE A 468 20.36 20.34 5.76
C ILE A 468 19.65 20.91 4.53
N LEU A 469 20.24 21.94 3.94
CA LEU A 469 20.00 22.38 2.56
C LEU A 469 21.25 21.98 1.78
N ASP A 470 21.17 20.93 0.96
CA ASP A 470 22.36 20.36 0.34
C ASP A 470 22.82 21.20 -0.85
N SER A 471 22.15 21.18 -2.00
CA SER A 471 22.57 22.03 -3.12
C SER A 471 21.38 22.72 -3.81
N GLU A 472 21.64 23.92 -4.34
CA GLU A 472 20.73 24.68 -5.21
C GLU A 472 19.33 24.90 -4.63
N ASN A 473 19.19 24.94 -3.29
CA ASN A 473 17.90 25.20 -2.64
C ASN A 473 17.63 26.71 -2.57
N ILE A 474 16.47 27.17 -3.06
CA ILE A 474 16.18 28.59 -3.24
C ILE A 474 14.89 29.03 -2.53
N GLY A 475 14.98 30.13 -1.79
CA GLY A 475 13.81 30.80 -1.21
C GLY A 475 13.07 30.00 -0.13
N ASN A 476 13.71 29.00 0.46
CA ASN A 476 13.11 28.25 1.56
C ASN A 476 13.12 29.06 2.85
N ILE A 477 12.11 28.87 3.69
CA ILE A 477 11.91 29.63 4.94
C ILE A 477 11.96 28.69 6.13
N ILE A 478 12.93 28.86 7.04
CA ILE A 478 13.11 28.12 8.28
C ILE A 478 12.84 29.09 9.44
N ILE A 479 11.67 28.99 10.08
CA ILE A 479 11.23 30.01 11.04
C ILE A 479 10.50 29.41 12.24
N TYR A 480 10.72 29.98 13.43
CA TYR A 480 10.07 29.59 14.69
C TYR A 480 10.27 28.13 15.11
N ASN A 481 11.33 27.47 14.65
CA ASN A 481 11.62 26.10 15.06
C ASN A 481 12.41 26.05 16.37
N THR A 482 12.19 25.00 17.16
CA THR A 482 13.03 24.68 18.33
C THR A 482 13.90 23.49 17.96
N ILE A 483 15.20 23.70 17.92
CA ILE A 483 16.20 22.72 17.47
C ILE A 483 17.18 22.45 18.60
N SER A 484 17.31 21.17 18.98
CA SER A 484 18.33 20.69 19.92
C SER A 484 19.08 19.53 19.28
N CYS A 485 20.40 19.67 19.11
CA CYS A 485 21.24 18.64 18.49
C CYS A 485 22.68 18.65 19.03
N ASN A 486 23.42 17.58 18.75
CA ASN A 486 24.83 17.53 19.13
C ASN A 486 25.74 18.24 18.10
N ASN A 487 25.41 18.15 16.82
CA ASN A 487 26.19 18.75 15.75
C ASN A 487 25.58 20.09 15.29
N PHE A 488 25.39 20.28 13.99
CA PHE A 488 24.85 21.53 13.45
C PHE A 488 23.32 21.56 13.51
N ALA A 489 22.78 22.70 13.91
CA ALA A 489 21.32 22.89 13.85
C ALA A 489 20.83 23.09 12.41
N VAL A 490 21.51 23.95 11.64
CA VAL A 490 21.21 24.20 10.23
C VAL A 490 22.50 24.23 9.42
N VAL A 491 22.54 23.53 8.29
CA VAL A 491 23.65 23.52 7.34
C VAL A 491 23.15 23.91 5.94
N LEU A 492 23.83 24.85 5.31
CA LEU A 492 23.71 25.18 3.91
C LEU A 492 25.00 24.74 3.20
N ASN A 493 24.93 23.67 2.41
CA ASN A 493 26.14 23.14 1.78
C ASN A 493 26.58 23.97 0.59
N ASP A 494 26.01 23.77 -0.62
CA ASP A 494 26.48 24.40 -1.83
C ASP A 494 25.38 25.12 -2.60
N GLU A 495 25.71 26.27 -3.17
CA GLU A 495 24.86 27.06 -4.09
C GLU A 495 23.43 27.37 -3.58
N ASN A 496 23.20 27.37 -2.28
CA ASN A 496 21.88 27.72 -1.71
C ASN A 496 21.68 29.23 -1.73
N ASN A 497 20.51 29.68 -2.24
CA ASN A 497 20.27 31.08 -2.52
C ASN A 497 18.94 31.59 -1.94
N SER A 498 18.97 32.82 -1.40
CA SER A 498 17.78 33.55 -0.94
C SER A 498 16.94 32.82 0.11
N ASN A 499 17.52 31.91 0.88
CA ASN A 499 16.83 31.23 1.97
C ASN A 499 16.77 32.12 3.21
N ILE A 500 15.74 31.96 4.03
CA ILE A 500 15.50 32.74 5.24
C ILE A 500 15.57 31.81 6.45
N ILE A 501 16.45 32.08 7.40
CA ILE A 501 16.60 31.40 8.69
C ILE A 501 16.33 32.45 9.79
N LYS A 502 15.12 32.45 10.32
CA LYS A 502 14.68 33.54 11.20
C LYS A 502 13.93 33.04 12.44
N GLU A 503 14.13 33.72 13.56
CA GLU A 503 13.35 33.53 14.81
C GLU A 503 13.30 32.06 15.30
N ASN A 504 14.37 31.30 15.07
CA ASN A 504 14.51 29.93 15.57
C ASN A 504 15.23 29.92 16.91
N SER A 505 14.90 28.95 17.76
CA SER A 505 15.66 28.64 18.98
C SER A 505 16.59 27.45 18.70
N LEU A 506 17.89 27.71 18.68
CA LEU A 506 18.92 26.75 18.26
C LEU A 506 19.85 26.43 19.43
N SER A 507 19.98 25.17 19.79
CA SER A 507 20.90 24.68 20.81
C SER A 507 21.73 23.52 20.31
N THR A 508 23.07 23.67 20.34
CA THR A 508 24.02 22.63 19.95
C THR A 508 25.07 22.41 21.02
N ILE A 509 25.58 21.19 21.16
CA ILE A 509 26.53 20.82 22.20
C ILE A 509 27.97 20.81 21.65
N ALA A 510 28.20 20.24 20.48
CA ALA A 510 29.55 19.91 20.00
C ALA A 510 30.00 20.71 18.76
N SER A 511 29.15 21.53 18.16
CA SER A 511 29.46 22.26 16.92
C SER A 511 28.77 23.62 16.83
N SER A 512 28.93 24.32 15.71
CA SER A 512 28.24 25.57 15.45
C SER A 512 26.73 25.35 15.21
N ASN A 513 25.90 26.36 15.54
CA ASN A 513 24.48 26.24 15.28
C ASN A 513 24.15 26.32 13.79
N ILE A 514 24.76 27.26 13.07
CA ILE A 514 24.54 27.45 11.64
C ILE A 514 25.88 27.34 10.91
N LEU A 515 25.92 26.53 9.86
CA LEU A 515 27.08 26.37 8.99
C LEU A 515 26.71 26.72 7.54
N LEU A 516 27.47 27.63 6.93
CA LEU A 516 27.44 27.93 5.51
C LEU A 516 28.74 27.42 4.89
N VAL A 517 28.65 26.46 3.96
CA VAL A 517 29.84 25.83 3.41
C VAL A 517 30.37 26.60 2.20
N ILE A 518 29.84 26.46 1.00
CA ILE A 518 30.40 27.07 -0.22
C ILE A 518 29.29 27.72 -1.06
N ASN A 519 29.59 28.84 -1.72
CA ASN A 519 28.78 29.50 -2.74
C ASN A 519 27.33 29.85 -2.33
N ASN A 520 27.06 30.00 -1.05
CA ASN A 520 25.73 30.38 -0.58
C ASN A 520 25.52 31.89 -0.73
N LEU A 521 24.49 32.31 -1.46
CA LEU A 521 24.26 33.70 -1.84
C LEU A 521 22.94 34.23 -1.29
N ASN A 522 22.92 35.50 -0.89
CA ASN A 522 21.71 36.24 -0.52
C ASN A 522 20.84 35.58 0.56
N ASN A 523 21.38 34.70 1.38
CA ASN A 523 20.62 34.07 2.48
C ASN A 523 20.49 35.06 3.64
N SER A 524 19.33 35.07 4.29
CA SER A 524 19.05 35.94 5.43
C SER A 524 19.00 35.12 6.74
N ILE A 525 19.89 35.45 7.68
CA ILE A 525 19.97 34.81 8.99
C ILE A 525 19.74 35.89 10.06
N THR A 526 18.54 35.96 10.60
CA THR A 526 18.15 37.06 11.51
C THR A 526 17.33 36.59 12.71
N GLU A 527 17.46 37.31 13.81
CA GLU A 527 16.59 37.16 15.00
C GLU A 527 16.55 35.72 15.57
N ASN A 528 17.58 34.89 15.33
CA ASN A 528 17.64 33.55 15.90
C ASN A 528 18.21 33.61 17.33
N TYR A 529 17.60 32.91 18.28
CA TYR A 529 18.16 32.67 19.60
C TYR A 529 19.12 31.48 19.52
N ILE A 530 20.39 31.72 19.82
CA ILE A 530 21.46 30.74 19.71
C ILE A 530 22.04 30.46 21.09
N GLU A 531 21.94 29.20 21.53
CA GLU A 531 22.58 28.70 22.73
C GLU A 531 23.64 27.67 22.32
N ASN A 532 24.92 27.96 22.62
CA ASN A 532 26.04 27.14 22.15
C ASN A 532 27.25 27.25 23.07
N GLU A 533 28.01 26.14 23.15
CA GLU A 533 29.31 26.12 23.84
C GLU A 533 30.49 26.50 22.90
N PHE A 534 30.31 26.60 21.57
CA PHE A 534 31.35 26.86 20.55
C PHE A 534 31.08 28.14 19.75
N LEU A 535 30.62 28.00 18.48
CA LEU A 535 30.39 29.11 17.56
C LEU A 535 28.91 29.19 17.14
N GLY A 536 28.34 30.37 17.17
CA GLY A 536 26.95 30.58 16.76
C GLY A 536 26.77 30.33 15.27
N ILE A 537 27.53 31.03 14.41
CA ILE A 537 27.49 30.91 12.94
C ILE A 537 28.91 30.69 12.45
N PHE A 538 29.08 29.71 11.59
CA PHE A 538 30.36 29.42 10.95
C PHE A 538 30.21 29.50 9.43
N ILE A 539 31.04 30.34 8.80
CA ILE A 539 31.03 30.58 7.34
C ILE A 539 32.36 30.11 6.78
N VAL A 540 32.32 29.17 5.81
CA VAL A 540 33.52 28.66 5.16
C VAL A 540 33.95 29.61 4.02
N THR A 541 33.95 29.25 2.78
CA THR A 541 34.48 30.06 1.66
C THR A 541 33.43 30.44 0.64
N ASN A 542 33.65 31.57 -0.07
CA ASN A 542 32.82 32.05 -1.19
C ASN A 542 31.33 32.26 -0.88
N ASN A 543 31.00 32.62 0.33
CA ASN A 543 29.62 32.94 0.70
C ASN A 543 29.41 34.47 0.69
N ASN A 544 28.40 34.95 -0.02
CA ASN A 544 27.97 36.34 -0.05
C ASN A 544 26.55 36.44 0.49
N ASN A 545 26.41 36.88 1.73
CA ASN A 545 25.11 37.01 2.43
C ASN A 545 24.87 38.43 2.89
#